data_68067f4d27bd525eefee0f607ce8f13d
#
_entry.id   68067f4d27bd525eefee0f607ce8f13d
#
_cell.length_a   1.000
_cell.length_b   1.000
_cell.length_c   1.000
_cell.angle_alpha   90.00
_cell.angle_beta   90.00
_cell.angle_gamma   90.00
#
_symmetry.space_group_name_H-M   'P 1'
#
loop_
_entity.id
_entity.type
_entity.pdbx_description
1 polymer ?
#
loop_
_entity_poly.entity_id
_entity_poly.type
_entity_poly.pdbx_seq_one_letter_code
_entity_poly.pdbx_strand_id
1 'polypeptide(L)'
;MTEYEILNLMYVGFVQNGMFFVAMTLMTWLGFRMANNVYNADADISAKVFTSIFCLFVGFFFYTTNQIGGSILTSYTAQLVEMGADSGMRLKAIVDSPAAAGGAIQTAFTLFILVFQLAIVWKKK
;
A
#
# COMPACT_ATOMS: atom_id res chain seq x y z
N MET A 1 -2.85 29.55 3.18
CA MET A 1 -1.63 28.89 3.68
C MET A 1 -0.45 29.22 2.77
N THR A 2 0.72 29.31 3.34
CA THR A 2 1.97 29.49 2.57
C THR A 2 2.41 28.17 1.95
N GLU A 3 3.28 28.24 0.94
CA GLU A 3 3.91 27.06 0.35
C GLU A 3 4.57 26.17 1.41
N TYR A 4 5.31 26.78 2.34
CA TYR A 4 5.98 26.07 3.43
C TYR A 4 4.97 25.29 4.31
N GLU A 5 3.86 25.91 4.66
CA GLU A 5 2.82 25.28 5.49
C GLU A 5 2.21 24.07 4.78
N ILE A 6 1.92 24.18 3.48
CA ILE A 6 1.36 23.10 2.68
C ILE A 6 2.35 21.92 2.59
N LEU A 7 3.62 22.21 2.29
CA LEU A 7 4.67 21.19 2.23
C LEU A 7 4.86 20.49 3.58
N ASN A 8 4.80 21.26 4.67
CA ASN A 8 4.94 20.71 6.01
C ASN A 8 3.77 19.78 6.38
N LEU A 9 2.54 20.17 6.06
CA LEU A 9 1.36 19.33 6.28
C LEU A 9 1.43 18.05 5.43
N MET A 10 1.86 18.16 4.19
CA MET A 10 2.07 17.00 3.33
C MET A 10 3.10 16.04 3.94
N TYR A 11 4.22 16.56 4.42
CA TYR A 11 5.26 15.78 5.06
C TYR A 11 4.73 15.04 6.30
N VAL A 12 3.99 15.74 7.16
CA VAL A 12 3.38 15.13 8.36
C VAL A 12 2.42 14.01 7.96
N GLY A 13 1.60 14.23 6.93
CA GLY A 13 0.70 13.22 6.39
C GLY A 13 1.46 11.98 5.90
N PHE A 14 2.55 12.16 5.17
CA PHE A 14 3.37 11.05 4.70
C PHE A 14 4.07 10.30 5.84
N VAL A 15 4.54 10.99 6.87
CA VAL A 15 5.14 10.32 8.04
C VAL A 15 4.10 9.44 8.71
N GLN A 16 2.89 9.93 8.93
CA GLN A 16 1.81 9.15 9.53
C GLN A 16 1.44 7.96 8.66
N ASN A 17 1.25 8.19 7.36
CA ASN A 17 0.93 7.12 6.42
C ASN A 17 2.06 6.09 6.32
N GLY A 18 3.31 6.54 6.42
CA GLY A 18 4.49 5.67 6.44
C GLY A 18 4.50 4.70 7.61
N MET A 19 4.01 5.12 8.78
CA MET A 19 3.87 4.23 9.94
C MET A 19 2.89 3.09 9.65
N PHE A 20 1.74 3.40 9.04
CA PHE A 20 0.78 2.38 8.60
C PHE A 20 1.36 1.49 7.50
N PHE A 21 2.12 2.07 6.58
CA PHE A 21 2.78 1.33 5.51
C PHE A 21 3.74 0.28 6.07
N VAL A 22 4.56 0.64 7.06
CA VAL A 22 5.45 -0.31 7.74
C VAL A 22 4.66 -1.41 8.42
N ALA A 23 3.56 -1.06 9.12
CA ALA A 23 2.70 -2.03 9.78
C ALA A 23 2.11 -3.01 8.75
N MET A 24 1.63 -2.53 7.61
CA MET A 24 1.06 -3.39 6.56
C MET A 24 2.13 -4.26 5.91
N THR A 25 3.38 -3.78 5.78
CA THR A 25 4.50 -4.57 5.30
C THR A 25 4.79 -5.73 6.25
N LEU A 26 4.80 -5.49 7.56
CA LEU A 26 4.99 -6.54 8.57
C LEU A 26 3.85 -7.55 8.55
N MET A 27 2.61 -7.11 8.40
CA MET A 27 1.44 -8.00 8.29
C MET A 27 1.49 -8.84 7.01
N THR A 28 1.98 -8.27 5.91
CA THR A 28 2.21 -8.99 4.66
C THR A 28 3.25 -10.10 4.84
N TRP A 29 4.36 -9.80 5.52
CA TRP A 29 5.35 -10.80 5.87
C TRP A 29 4.76 -11.92 6.71
N LEU A 30 3.94 -11.58 7.71
CA LEU A 30 3.24 -12.56 8.54
C LEU A 30 2.32 -13.43 7.67
N GLY A 31 1.62 -12.84 6.71
CA GLY A 31 0.78 -13.57 5.76
C GLY A 31 1.55 -14.61 4.95
N PHE A 32 2.73 -14.26 4.46
CA PHE A 32 3.62 -15.20 3.77
C PHE A 32 4.06 -16.32 4.70
N ARG A 33 4.42 -15.99 5.94
CA ARG A 33 4.83 -16.98 6.92
C ARG A 33 3.71 -17.95 7.25
N MET A 34 2.48 -17.46 7.43
CA MET A 34 1.31 -18.29 7.66
C MET A 34 1.02 -19.19 6.45
N ALA A 35 1.10 -18.66 5.26
CA ALA A 35 0.91 -19.42 4.01
C ALA A 35 1.93 -20.56 3.89
N ASN A 36 3.20 -20.28 4.14
CA ASN A 36 4.26 -21.30 4.12
C ASN A 36 4.03 -22.37 5.19
N ASN A 37 3.63 -21.98 6.40
CA ASN A 37 3.36 -22.94 7.47
C ASN A 37 2.20 -23.87 7.12
N VAL A 38 1.12 -23.33 6.54
CA VAL A 38 -0.03 -24.10 6.09
C VAL A 38 0.38 -25.11 5.01
N TYR A 39 1.19 -24.67 4.04
CA TYR A 39 1.70 -25.52 2.97
C TYR A 39 2.60 -26.63 3.51
N ASN A 40 3.57 -26.29 4.34
CA ASN A 40 4.59 -27.22 4.85
C ASN A 40 3.99 -28.25 5.81
N ALA A 41 3.00 -27.85 6.62
CA ALA A 41 2.32 -28.73 7.56
C ALA A 41 1.22 -29.59 6.93
N ASP A 42 0.97 -29.40 5.63
CA ASP A 42 -0.15 -30.05 4.94
C ASP A 42 -1.46 -29.87 5.72
N ALA A 43 -1.71 -28.65 6.14
CA ALA A 43 -2.80 -28.29 7.03
C ALA A 43 -4.17 -28.56 6.38
N ASP A 44 -5.18 -28.71 7.22
CA ASP A 44 -6.54 -28.95 6.77
C ASP A 44 -7.14 -27.72 6.06
N ILE A 45 -8.34 -27.91 5.50
CA ILE A 45 -9.00 -26.86 4.73
C ILE A 45 -9.38 -25.66 5.59
N SER A 46 -9.66 -25.87 6.87
CA SER A 46 -9.99 -24.77 7.78
C SER A 46 -8.82 -23.82 7.93
N ALA A 47 -7.61 -24.34 8.14
CA ALA A 47 -6.40 -23.53 8.23
C ALA A 47 -6.12 -22.77 6.93
N LYS A 48 -6.34 -23.40 5.78
CA LYS A 48 -6.20 -22.76 4.48
C LYS A 48 -7.18 -21.61 4.30
N VAL A 49 -8.44 -21.81 4.67
CA VAL A 49 -9.48 -20.78 4.58
C VAL A 49 -9.16 -19.59 5.48
N PHE A 50 -8.81 -19.82 6.75
CA PHE A 50 -8.50 -18.72 7.68
C PHE A 50 -7.26 -17.96 7.24
N THR A 51 -6.23 -18.63 6.77
CA THR A 51 -5.04 -17.97 6.24
C THR A 51 -5.36 -17.13 5.00
N SER A 52 -6.19 -17.64 4.10
CA SER A 52 -6.65 -16.90 2.93
C SER A 52 -7.43 -15.65 3.31
N ILE A 53 -8.32 -15.73 4.27
CA ILE A 53 -9.09 -14.60 4.78
C ILE A 53 -8.15 -13.55 5.37
N PHE A 54 -7.18 -13.98 6.17
CA PHE A 54 -6.16 -13.07 6.73
C PHE A 54 -5.40 -12.34 5.62
N CYS A 55 -4.92 -13.05 4.62
CA CYS A 55 -4.20 -12.46 3.49
C CYS A 55 -5.07 -11.47 2.70
N LEU A 56 -6.36 -11.79 2.51
CA LEU A 56 -7.30 -10.88 1.83
C LEU A 56 -7.50 -9.59 2.59
N PHE A 57 -7.69 -9.65 3.91
CA PHE A 57 -7.83 -8.45 4.74
C PHE A 57 -6.55 -7.60 4.74
N VAL A 58 -5.40 -8.23 4.89
CA VAL A 58 -4.11 -7.53 4.86
C VAL A 58 -3.90 -6.87 3.50
N GLY A 59 -4.19 -7.56 2.42
CA GLY A 59 -4.11 -7.02 1.06
C GLY A 59 -5.02 -5.81 0.87
N PHE A 60 -6.25 -5.88 1.37
CA PHE A 60 -7.19 -4.77 1.33
C PHE A 60 -6.67 -3.56 2.10
N PHE A 61 -6.18 -3.76 3.32
CA PHE A 61 -5.65 -2.67 4.13
C PHE A 61 -4.36 -2.11 3.55
N PHE A 62 -3.52 -2.94 2.96
CA PHE A 62 -2.32 -2.49 2.24
C PHE A 62 -2.69 -1.59 1.06
N TYR A 63 -3.67 -2.01 0.27
CA TYR A 63 -4.22 -1.20 -0.82
C TYR A 63 -4.76 0.13 -0.31
N THR A 64 -5.55 0.12 0.76
CA THR A 64 -6.11 1.34 1.37
C THR A 64 -4.99 2.28 1.82
N THR A 65 -3.95 1.77 2.44
CA THR A 65 -2.78 2.56 2.86
C THR A 65 -2.11 3.23 1.66
N ASN A 66 -1.96 2.51 0.56
CA ASN A 66 -1.41 3.07 -0.69
C ASN A 66 -2.31 4.18 -1.24
N GLN A 67 -3.63 3.99 -1.21
CA GLN A 67 -4.58 5.00 -1.69
C GLN A 67 -4.58 6.26 -0.82
N ILE A 68 -4.42 6.11 0.48
CA ILE A 68 -4.28 7.26 1.40
C ILE A 68 -3.02 8.04 1.07
N GLY A 69 -1.88 7.36 0.84
CA GLY A 69 -0.65 8.01 0.41
C GLY A 69 -0.82 8.78 -0.89
N GLY A 70 -1.51 8.19 -1.87
CA GLY A 70 -1.84 8.83 -3.13
C GLY A 70 -2.73 10.06 -2.94
N SER A 71 -3.71 9.99 -2.06
CA SER A 71 -4.61 11.12 -1.74
C SER A 71 -3.86 12.28 -1.10
N ILE A 72 -2.94 11.99 -0.19
CA ILE A 72 -2.09 13.01 0.43
C ILE A 72 -1.29 13.73 -0.65
N LEU A 73 -0.61 12.98 -1.50
CA LEU A 73 0.20 13.54 -2.58
C LEU A 73 -0.65 14.40 -3.51
N THR A 74 -1.76 13.88 -3.98
CA THR A 74 -2.63 14.56 -4.95
C THR A 74 -3.26 15.83 -4.37
N SER A 75 -3.79 15.76 -3.14
CA SER A 75 -4.49 16.89 -2.52
C SER A 75 -3.56 18.08 -2.27
N TYR A 76 -2.40 17.84 -1.70
CA TYR A 76 -1.47 18.93 -1.39
C TYR A 76 -0.77 19.44 -2.64
N THR A 77 -0.50 18.57 -3.62
CA THR A 77 0.02 19.00 -4.93
C THR A 77 -0.95 19.93 -5.63
N ALA A 78 -2.25 19.62 -5.61
CA ALA A 78 -3.27 20.48 -6.20
C ALA A 78 -3.27 21.88 -5.57
N GLN A 79 -3.15 21.97 -4.24
CA GLN A 79 -3.07 23.25 -3.54
C GLN A 79 -1.83 24.05 -3.96
N LEU A 80 -0.68 23.39 -4.10
CA LEU A 80 0.57 24.03 -4.51
C LEU A 80 0.50 24.52 -5.95
N VAL A 81 -0.10 23.76 -6.85
CA VAL A 81 -0.31 24.16 -8.25
C VAL A 81 -1.24 25.38 -8.32
N GLU A 82 -2.32 25.38 -7.54
CA GLU A 82 -3.31 26.46 -7.50
C GLU A 82 -2.66 27.80 -7.06
N MET A 83 -1.71 27.75 -6.13
CA MET A 83 -1.00 28.94 -5.70
C MET A 83 0.17 29.34 -6.60
N GLY A 84 0.45 28.59 -7.66
CA GLY A 84 1.51 28.89 -8.62
C GLY A 84 2.91 28.57 -8.12
N ALA A 85 3.07 27.72 -7.11
CA ALA A 85 4.38 27.37 -6.57
C ALA A 85 5.14 26.42 -7.50
N ASP A 86 6.44 26.61 -7.64
CA ASP A 86 7.31 25.73 -8.45
C ASP A 86 7.31 24.29 -7.93
N SER A 87 7.23 24.10 -6.62
CA SER A 87 7.11 22.77 -6.01
C SER A 87 5.86 22.03 -6.48
N GLY A 88 4.76 22.75 -6.70
CA GLY A 88 3.52 22.16 -7.23
C GLY A 88 3.72 21.59 -8.62
N MET A 89 4.41 22.29 -9.49
CA MET A 89 4.68 21.81 -10.85
C MET A 89 5.57 20.58 -10.86
N ARG A 90 6.58 20.53 -10.01
CA ARG A 90 7.45 19.35 -9.88
C ARG A 90 6.71 18.14 -9.32
N LEU A 91 5.89 18.35 -8.30
CA LEU A 91 5.10 17.28 -7.69
C LEU A 91 4.01 16.76 -8.62
N LYS A 92 3.43 17.64 -9.45
CA LYS A 92 2.43 17.23 -10.44
C LYS A 92 2.99 16.20 -11.42
N ALA A 93 4.23 16.37 -11.85
CA ALA A 93 4.89 15.39 -12.71
C ALA A 93 4.99 14.01 -12.03
N ILE A 94 5.22 14.00 -10.72
CA ILE A 94 5.24 12.75 -9.92
C ILE A 94 3.84 12.15 -9.80
N VAL A 95 2.83 12.97 -9.52
CA VAL A 95 1.42 12.53 -9.41
C VAL A 95 0.95 11.85 -10.70
N ASP A 96 1.35 12.39 -11.85
CA ASP A 96 0.94 11.87 -13.15
C ASP A 96 1.71 10.61 -13.57
N SER A 97 2.73 10.22 -12.81
CA SER A 97 3.51 9.00 -13.06
C SER A 97 2.74 7.75 -12.63
N PRO A 98 2.77 6.64 -13.40
CA PRO A 98 2.17 5.38 -12.98
C PRO A 98 2.86 4.77 -11.75
N ALA A 99 4.08 5.20 -11.41
CA ALA A 99 4.82 4.79 -10.22
C ALA A 99 4.48 5.63 -8.98
N ALA A 100 3.57 6.60 -9.09
CA ALA A 100 3.16 7.44 -7.97
C ALA A 100 2.48 6.64 -6.85
N ALA A 101 2.52 7.19 -5.64
CA ALA A 101 1.80 6.62 -4.50
C ALA A 101 0.32 6.44 -4.83
N GLY A 102 -0.22 5.25 -4.59
CA GLY A 102 -1.60 4.90 -4.93
C GLY A 102 -1.86 4.67 -6.41
N GLY A 103 -0.82 4.72 -7.26
CA GLY A 103 -0.94 4.53 -8.69
C GLY A 103 -1.00 3.07 -9.13
N ALA A 104 -1.00 2.88 -10.46
CA ALA A 104 -1.19 1.57 -11.07
C ALA A 104 -0.10 0.55 -10.69
N ILE A 105 1.15 0.97 -10.57
CA ILE A 105 2.26 0.08 -10.24
C ILE A 105 2.12 -0.44 -8.81
N GLN A 106 1.81 0.41 -7.84
CA GLN A 106 1.58 -0.04 -6.46
C GLN A 106 0.38 -0.97 -6.35
N THR A 107 -0.70 -0.67 -7.06
CA THR A 107 -1.89 -1.52 -7.09
C THR A 107 -1.57 -2.90 -7.68
N ALA A 108 -0.85 -2.94 -8.80
CA ALA A 108 -0.42 -4.19 -9.43
C ALA A 108 0.48 -5.01 -8.49
N PHE A 109 1.41 -4.36 -7.79
CA PHE A 109 2.30 -5.02 -6.84
C PHE A 109 1.52 -5.61 -5.66
N THR A 110 0.55 -4.87 -5.12
CA THR A 110 -0.31 -5.36 -4.02
C THR A 110 -1.11 -6.58 -4.45
N LEU A 111 -1.69 -6.57 -5.64
CA LEU A 111 -2.40 -7.72 -6.20
C LEU A 111 -1.47 -8.90 -6.41
N PHE A 112 -0.28 -8.67 -6.92
CA PHE A 112 0.74 -9.72 -7.12
C PHE A 112 1.08 -10.41 -5.80
N ILE A 113 1.31 -9.64 -4.73
CA ILE A 113 1.62 -10.18 -3.40
C ILE A 113 0.47 -11.07 -2.92
N LEU A 114 -0.77 -10.59 -3.04
CA LEU A 114 -1.95 -11.33 -2.60
C LEU A 114 -2.11 -12.65 -3.37
N VAL A 115 -1.99 -12.61 -4.69
CA VAL A 115 -2.07 -13.81 -5.53
C VAL A 115 -0.97 -14.79 -5.16
N PHE A 116 0.24 -14.29 -4.92
CA PHE A 116 1.38 -15.12 -4.51
C PHE A 116 1.10 -15.83 -3.17
N GLN A 117 0.59 -15.11 -2.18
CA GLN A 117 0.23 -15.68 -0.89
C GLN A 117 -0.84 -16.77 -1.03
N LEU A 118 -1.91 -16.51 -1.77
CA LEU A 118 -2.98 -17.45 -2.01
C LEU A 118 -2.51 -18.69 -2.78
N ALA A 119 -1.60 -18.49 -3.74
CA ALA A 119 -1.01 -19.60 -4.48
C ALA A 119 -0.22 -20.54 -3.57
N ILE A 120 0.52 -19.99 -2.60
CA ILE A 120 1.25 -20.81 -1.62
C ILE A 120 0.27 -21.62 -0.75
N VAL A 121 -0.80 -20.98 -0.25
CA VAL A 121 -1.81 -21.62 0.61
C VAL A 121 -2.46 -22.82 -0.09
N TRP A 122 -2.81 -22.65 -1.36
CA TRP A 122 -3.60 -23.64 -2.10
C TRP A 122 -2.77 -24.54 -3.02
N LYS A 123 -1.44 -24.38 -2.99
CA LYS A 123 -0.56 -25.25 -3.76
C LYS A 123 -0.66 -26.69 -3.27
N LYS A 124 -0.77 -27.62 -4.21
CA LYS A 124 -0.75 -29.06 -3.89
C LYS A 124 0.70 -29.52 -3.68
N LYS A 125 0.87 -30.37 -2.70
CA LYS A 125 2.16 -31.06 -2.50
C LYS A 125 2.33 -32.20 -3.48
#